data_096a5f81ced4673c63b67508d5a9f5f3
#
_entry.id   096a5f81ced4673c63b67508d5a9f5f3
#
_cell.length_a   1.000
_cell.length_b   1.000
_cell.length_c   1.000
_cell.angle_alpha   90.00
_cell.angle_beta   90.00
_cell.angle_gamma   90.00
#
_symmetry.space_group_name_H-M   'P 1'
#
loop_
_entity.id
_entity.type
_entity.pdbx_description
1 polymer ?
#
loop_
_entity_poly.entity_id
_entity_poly.type
_entity_poly.pdbx_seq_one_letter_code
_entity_poly.pdbx_strand_id
1 'polypeptide(L)'
;MYKFNPNRKEDMFKFLMANTNDDGEEETSDDADDKNNKIEKTNNHIYFHSEVNRNSILKLTQHIRQCELDNVMTAHKLCIDPIPIYLHINSFGGVIFDALTAIDVIKACKVPVYTIIEGATASAGTLMSVVGEKRFIRPNAHMLIHQLSSGCWGKMAEIEDDFKNNKILMKKIMEIYQEYANIPKKQLGEILKHDLWWDAKTCLKYQLVDELWENP
;
A
#
# COMPACT_ATOMS: atom_id res chain seq x y z
N MET A 1 -33.65 5.39 12.24
CA MET A 1 -33.33 3.97 12.51
C MET A 1 -32.73 3.39 11.26
N TYR A 2 -31.38 3.24 11.22
CA TYR A 2 -30.67 2.73 10.07
C TYR A 2 -30.86 1.21 9.98
N LYS A 3 -31.37 0.69 8.85
CA LYS A 3 -31.52 -0.76 8.66
C LYS A 3 -30.27 -1.28 7.97
N PHE A 4 -29.51 -2.14 8.66
CA PHE A 4 -28.41 -2.90 8.12
C PHE A 4 -28.85 -3.75 6.93
N ASN A 5 -28.13 -3.63 5.81
CA ASN A 5 -28.38 -4.44 4.62
C ASN A 5 -27.09 -5.22 4.28
N PRO A 6 -27.07 -6.56 4.48
CA PRO A 6 -25.89 -7.38 4.26
C PRO A 6 -25.42 -7.42 2.79
N ASN A 7 -26.24 -6.95 1.85
CA ASN A 7 -25.91 -6.87 0.43
C ASN A 7 -25.29 -5.51 0.03
N ARG A 8 -25.15 -4.56 0.95
CA ARG A 8 -24.40 -3.33 0.74
C ARG A 8 -22.97 -3.51 1.24
N LYS A 9 -21.99 -3.39 0.33
CA LYS A 9 -20.55 -3.46 0.65
C LYS A 9 -20.17 -2.51 1.81
N GLU A 10 -20.76 -1.32 1.86
CA GLU A 10 -20.55 -0.33 2.92
C GLU A 10 -21.08 -0.76 4.29
N ASP A 11 -22.21 -1.44 4.33
CA ASP A 11 -22.81 -1.93 5.58
C ASP A 11 -22.04 -3.15 6.10
N MET A 12 -21.52 -4.00 5.20
CA MET A 12 -20.68 -5.14 5.54
C MET A 12 -19.30 -4.69 6.05
N PHE A 13 -18.73 -3.66 5.44
CA PHE A 13 -17.47 -3.08 5.89
C PHE A 13 -17.62 -2.44 7.29
N LYS A 14 -18.68 -1.66 7.51
CA LYS A 14 -19.01 -1.11 8.83
C LYS A 14 -19.30 -2.17 9.88
N PHE A 15 -19.94 -3.28 9.51
CA PHE A 15 -20.19 -4.41 10.40
C PHE A 15 -18.91 -5.15 10.79
N LEU A 16 -17.99 -5.36 9.85
CA LEU A 16 -16.67 -5.96 10.11
C LEU A 16 -15.82 -5.07 11.01
N MET A 17 -15.91 -3.73 10.85
CA MET A 17 -15.18 -2.78 11.69
C MET A 17 -15.84 -2.55 13.06
N ALA A 18 -17.18 -2.74 13.20
CA ALA A 18 -17.88 -2.55 14.45
C ALA A 18 -17.78 -3.75 15.42
N ASN A 19 -17.46 -4.95 14.94
CA ASN A 19 -17.32 -6.15 15.78
C ASN A 19 -15.93 -6.31 16.44
N THR A 20 -15.07 -5.28 16.39
CA THR A 20 -13.78 -5.27 17.09
C THR A 20 -13.82 -4.49 18.41
N ASN A 21 -14.97 -3.95 18.83
CA ASN A 21 -15.10 -3.18 20.07
C ASN A 21 -16.23 -3.71 20.94
N ASP A 22 -15.90 -4.57 21.88
CA ASP A 22 -16.62 -4.69 23.15
C ASP A 22 -15.57 -4.89 24.27
N ASP A 23 -15.38 -3.83 25.02
CA ASP A 23 -15.24 -3.73 26.47
C ASP A 23 -14.73 -2.33 26.83
N GLY A 24 -15.52 -1.65 27.65
CA GLY A 24 -15.39 -0.24 27.93
C GLY A 24 -14.16 0.13 28.78
N GLU A 25 -13.40 1.05 28.23
CA GLU A 25 -12.71 2.13 28.94
C GLU A 25 -12.63 3.32 27.98
N GLU A 26 -12.97 4.53 28.42
CA GLU A 26 -12.78 5.77 27.66
C GLU A 26 -11.27 6.00 27.47
N GLU A 27 -10.69 5.40 26.44
CA GLU A 27 -9.36 5.76 25.96
C GLU A 27 -9.46 7.01 25.08
N THR A 28 -8.58 7.96 25.32
CA THR A 28 -8.42 9.18 24.53
C THR A 28 -8.15 8.80 23.06
N SER A 29 -8.69 9.55 22.13
CA SER A 29 -8.72 9.29 20.69
C SER A 29 -7.35 9.04 20.01
N ASP A 30 -6.25 9.30 20.70
CA ASP A 30 -4.89 9.09 20.19
C ASP A 30 -4.36 7.66 20.39
N ASP A 31 -4.90 6.92 21.39
CA ASP A 31 -4.44 5.55 21.70
C ASP A 31 -5.13 4.45 20.89
N ALA A 32 -6.29 4.71 20.30
CA ALA A 32 -7.03 3.73 19.50
C ALA A 32 -6.45 3.55 18.10
N ASP A 33 -5.87 4.60 17.51
CA ASP A 33 -5.23 4.57 16.19
C ASP A 33 -3.90 3.79 16.21
N ASP A 34 -3.22 3.74 17.35
CA ASP A 34 -1.89 3.09 17.45
C ASP A 34 -2.00 1.55 17.55
N LYS A 35 -3.12 0.99 17.99
CA LYS A 35 -3.32 -0.47 18.12
C LYS A 35 -3.46 -1.19 16.77
N ASN A 36 -3.93 -0.51 15.71
CA ASN A 36 -4.13 -1.09 14.37
C ASN A 36 -3.01 -0.73 13.37
N ASN A 37 -2.12 0.21 13.70
CA ASN A 37 -1.05 0.68 12.83
C ASN A 37 0.28 0.07 13.25
N LYS A 38 0.50 -1.20 12.87
CA LYS A 38 1.72 -1.91 13.22
C LYS A 38 2.78 -1.71 12.14
N ILE A 39 3.72 -0.77 12.40
CA ILE A 39 4.90 -0.58 11.56
C ILE A 39 6.12 -0.79 12.44
N GLU A 40 6.87 -1.85 12.12
CA GLU A 40 8.02 -2.28 12.89
C GLU A 40 9.26 -2.32 12.01
N LYS A 41 10.43 -2.09 12.62
CA LYS A 41 11.73 -2.22 11.98
C LYS A 41 12.58 -3.24 12.75
N THR A 42 13.15 -4.20 12.03
CA THR A 42 14.12 -5.14 12.56
C THR A 42 15.30 -5.23 11.60
N ASN A 43 16.46 -4.75 12.01
CA ASN A 43 17.63 -4.63 11.13
C ASN A 43 17.30 -3.81 9.86
N ASN A 44 17.47 -4.41 8.68
CA ASN A 44 17.13 -3.84 7.38
C ASN A 44 15.75 -4.29 6.86
N HIS A 45 14.92 -4.90 7.70
CA HIS A 45 13.53 -5.28 7.40
C HIS A 45 12.57 -4.29 8.05
N ILE A 46 11.61 -3.80 7.27
CA ILE A 46 10.52 -2.93 7.71
C ILE A 46 9.20 -3.65 7.42
N TYR A 47 8.36 -3.81 8.43
CA TYR A 47 7.06 -4.46 8.32
C TYR A 47 5.98 -3.39 8.35
N PHE A 48 5.32 -3.19 7.22
CA PHE A 48 4.20 -2.26 7.06
C PHE A 48 2.89 -3.04 7.08
N HIS A 49 2.34 -3.26 8.29
CA HIS A 49 1.05 -3.92 8.52
C HIS A 49 0.03 -2.89 8.99
N SER A 50 -0.40 -2.02 8.07
CA SER A 50 -1.17 -0.84 8.41
C SER A 50 -1.99 -0.35 7.22
N GLU A 51 -3.00 0.46 7.50
CA GLU A 51 -3.64 1.30 6.50
C GLU A 51 -2.67 2.38 5.98
N VAL A 52 -2.81 2.74 4.70
CA VAL A 52 -2.04 3.84 4.10
C VAL A 52 -2.68 5.16 4.48
N ASN A 53 -2.12 5.83 5.46
CA ASN A 53 -2.55 7.15 5.95
C ASN A 53 -1.33 7.99 6.34
N ARG A 54 -1.58 9.25 6.68
CA ARG A 54 -0.53 10.22 7.00
C ARG A 54 0.41 9.74 8.11
N ASN A 55 -0.13 9.19 9.19
CA ASN A 55 0.66 8.75 10.34
C ASN A 55 1.50 7.52 10.01
N SER A 56 0.89 6.53 9.34
CA SER A 56 1.58 5.31 8.93
C SER A 56 2.71 5.60 7.94
N ILE A 57 2.49 6.50 6.97
CA ILE A 57 3.52 6.85 5.98
C ILE A 57 4.62 7.71 6.59
N LEU A 58 4.32 8.58 7.55
CA LEU A 58 5.34 9.29 8.30
C LEU A 58 6.26 8.31 9.04
N LYS A 59 5.70 7.33 9.75
CA LYS A 59 6.47 6.30 10.48
C LYS A 59 7.28 5.42 9.52
N LEU A 60 6.69 5.00 8.39
CA LEU A 60 7.40 4.29 7.33
C LEU A 60 8.61 5.08 6.81
N THR A 61 8.40 6.36 6.52
CA THR A 61 9.46 7.27 6.04
C THR A 61 10.61 7.36 7.03
N GLN A 62 10.31 7.49 8.33
CA GLN A 62 11.33 7.51 9.38
C GLN A 62 12.15 6.22 9.41
N HIS A 63 11.49 5.06 9.30
CA HIS A 63 12.16 3.76 9.27
C HIS A 63 13.03 3.57 8.02
N ILE A 64 12.54 3.98 6.84
CA ILE A 64 13.33 3.92 5.59
C ILE A 64 14.58 4.79 5.72
N ARG A 65 14.46 6.04 6.21
CA ARG A 65 15.60 6.95 6.39
C ARG A 65 16.62 6.42 7.39
N GLN A 66 16.15 5.82 8.49
CA GLN A 66 17.05 5.21 9.46
C GLN A 66 17.77 3.99 8.88
N CYS A 67 17.06 3.09 8.18
CA CYS A 67 17.66 1.95 7.50
C CYS A 67 18.67 2.39 6.43
N GLU A 68 18.33 3.39 5.62
CA GLU A 68 19.23 3.95 4.62
C GLU A 68 20.55 4.38 5.24
N LEU A 69 20.50 5.15 6.34
CA LEU A 69 21.68 5.61 7.04
C LEU A 69 22.52 4.45 7.59
N ASP A 70 21.88 3.51 8.29
CA ASP A 70 22.52 2.35 8.89
C ASP A 70 23.21 1.47 7.83
N ASN A 71 22.52 1.24 6.69
CA ASN A 71 22.97 0.38 5.62
C ASN A 71 24.12 1.03 4.83
N VAL A 72 24.04 2.33 4.53
CA VAL A 72 25.14 3.08 3.89
C VAL A 72 26.39 3.07 4.76
N MET A 73 26.26 3.34 6.05
CA MET A 73 27.39 3.33 6.98
C MET A 73 28.01 1.94 7.11
N THR A 74 27.20 0.89 7.17
CA THR A 74 27.66 -0.50 7.26
C THR A 74 28.39 -0.93 6.00
N ALA A 75 27.80 -0.68 4.83
CA ALA A 75 28.39 -0.98 3.54
C ALA A 75 29.76 -0.29 3.37
N HIS A 76 29.85 0.98 3.77
CA HIS A 76 31.11 1.73 3.71
C HIS A 76 32.17 1.15 4.66
N LYS A 77 31.81 0.83 5.91
CA LYS A 77 32.75 0.23 6.89
C LYS A 77 33.29 -1.12 6.46
N LEU A 78 32.44 -1.93 5.82
CA LEU A 78 32.80 -3.29 5.41
C LEU A 78 33.34 -3.37 3.97
N CYS A 79 33.35 -2.27 3.23
CA CYS A 79 33.72 -2.21 1.80
C CYS A 79 32.93 -3.22 0.96
N ILE A 80 31.63 -3.30 1.16
CA ILE A 80 30.68 -4.18 0.44
C ILE A 80 29.66 -3.34 -0.33
N ASP A 81 28.90 -3.99 -1.22
CA ASP A 81 27.79 -3.37 -1.94
C ASP A 81 26.71 -2.84 -0.98
N PRO A 82 25.89 -1.86 -1.41
CA PRO A 82 24.79 -1.34 -0.62
C PRO A 82 23.84 -2.45 -0.15
N ILE A 83 23.58 -2.49 1.16
CA ILE A 83 22.68 -3.46 1.77
C ILE A 83 21.24 -3.02 1.46
N PRO A 84 20.39 -3.85 0.83
CA PRO A 84 19.01 -3.48 0.53
C PRO A 84 18.16 -3.36 1.78
N ILE A 85 17.10 -2.54 1.69
CA ILE A 85 16.01 -2.51 2.65
C ILE A 85 14.92 -3.47 2.15
N TYR A 86 14.42 -4.33 3.03
CA TYR A 86 13.30 -5.23 2.74
C TYR A 86 12.02 -4.64 3.35
N LEU A 87 11.12 -4.16 2.49
CA LEU A 87 9.83 -3.60 2.89
C LEU A 87 8.73 -4.63 2.72
N HIS A 88 8.31 -5.22 3.84
CA HIS A 88 7.19 -6.17 3.90
C HIS A 88 5.87 -5.41 3.97
N ILE A 89 4.94 -5.71 3.07
CA ILE A 89 3.68 -4.97 2.93
C ILE A 89 2.50 -5.93 3.10
N ASN A 90 1.66 -5.63 4.09
CA ASN A 90 0.35 -6.23 4.30
C ASN A 90 -0.62 -5.09 4.61
N SER A 91 -1.36 -4.64 3.59
CA SER A 91 -2.18 -3.42 3.68
C SER A 91 -3.35 -3.47 2.71
N PHE A 92 -4.52 -3.14 3.18
CA PHE A 92 -5.70 -2.97 2.31
C PHE A 92 -5.73 -1.62 1.56
N GLY A 93 -4.68 -0.80 1.69
CA GLY A 93 -4.57 0.48 1.03
C GLY A 93 -4.97 1.65 1.92
N GLY A 94 -5.53 2.70 1.34
CA GLY A 94 -5.94 3.92 2.02
C GLY A 94 -5.77 5.17 1.17
N VAL A 95 -5.22 6.24 1.72
CA VAL A 95 -5.16 7.56 1.08
C VAL A 95 -4.13 7.59 -0.05
N ILE A 96 -4.58 7.95 -1.25
CA ILE A 96 -3.74 7.97 -2.46
C ILE A 96 -2.55 8.94 -2.35
N PHE A 97 -2.72 10.13 -1.76
CA PHE A 97 -1.62 11.10 -1.63
C PHE A 97 -0.52 10.61 -0.68
N ASP A 98 -0.90 9.87 0.36
CA ASP A 98 0.07 9.26 1.27
C ASP A 98 0.83 8.12 0.59
N ALA A 99 0.16 7.34 -0.27
CA ALA A 99 0.84 6.34 -1.11
C ALA A 99 1.84 6.99 -2.09
N LEU A 100 1.48 8.10 -2.72
CA LEU A 100 2.40 8.85 -3.60
C LEU A 100 3.61 9.36 -2.82
N THR A 101 3.43 9.81 -1.58
CA THR A 101 4.54 10.19 -0.70
C THR A 101 5.46 8.99 -0.42
N ALA A 102 4.90 7.82 -0.12
CA ALA A 102 5.70 6.61 0.10
C ALA A 102 6.48 6.19 -1.16
N ILE A 103 5.86 6.27 -2.34
CA ILE A 103 6.52 6.02 -3.63
C ILE A 103 7.75 6.91 -3.80
N ASP A 104 7.60 8.22 -3.56
CA ASP A 104 8.71 9.15 -3.71
C ASP A 104 9.84 8.86 -2.70
N VAL A 105 9.50 8.49 -1.46
CA VAL A 105 10.49 8.10 -0.45
C VAL A 105 11.23 6.82 -0.84
N ILE A 106 10.53 5.79 -1.32
CA ILE A 106 11.11 4.53 -1.77
C ILE A 106 12.06 4.79 -2.95
N LYS A 107 11.64 5.56 -3.94
CA LYS A 107 12.44 5.87 -5.14
C LYS A 107 13.64 6.77 -4.86
N ALA A 108 13.56 7.65 -3.87
CA ALA A 108 14.65 8.55 -3.49
C ALA A 108 15.69 7.90 -2.55
N CYS A 109 15.44 6.67 -2.08
CA CYS A 109 16.34 5.96 -1.19
C CYS A 109 17.68 5.67 -1.89
N LYS A 110 18.81 5.89 -1.19
CA LYS A 110 20.18 5.69 -1.73
C LYS A 110 20.61 4.22 -1.74
N VAL A 111 19.88 3.36 -1.03
CA VAL A 111 20.09 1.91 -1.06
C VAL A 111 18.87 1.25 -1.70
N PRO A 112 19.04 0.08 -2.33
CA PRO A 112 17.90 -0.63 -2.94
C PRO A 112 16.77 -0.88 -1.95
N VAL A 113 15.53 -0.63 -2.34
CA VAL A 113 14.34 -1.02 -1.57
C VAL A 113 13.67 -2.18 -2.28
N TYR A 114 13.65 -3.33 -1.65
CA TYR A 114 12.97 -4.54 -2.12
C TYR A 114 11.63 -4.67 -1.41
N THR A 115 10.56 -4.79 -2.17
CA THR A 115 9.20 -4.91 -1.61
C THR A 115 8.76 -6.37 -1.57
N ILE A 116 8.09 -6.77 -0.49
CA ILE A 116 7.64 -8.14 -0.27
C ILE A 116 6.16 -8.09 0.12
N ILE A 117 5.32 -8.69 -0.70
CA ILE A 117 3.89 -8.80 -0.41
C ILE A 117 3.64 -9.95 0.55
N GLU A 118 2.99 -9.67 1.67
CA GLU A 118 2.59 -10.65 2.69
C GLU A 118 1.08 -10.62 2.91
N GLY A 119 0.46 -11.80 3.01
CA GLY A 119 -0.96 -11.93 3.25
C GLY A 119 -1.80 -11.27 2.15
N ALA A 120 -2.24 -10.03 2.38
CA ALA A 120 -3.06 -9.29 1.43
C ALA A 120 -2.57 -7.86 1.24
N THR A 121 -2.39 -7.43 -0.01
CA THR A 121 -2.06 -6.04 -0.32
C THR A 121 -2.98 -5.51 -1.41
N ALA A 122 -3.69 -4.41 -1.12
CA ALA A 122 -4.70 -3.85 -2.02
C ALA A 122 -4.52 -2.35 -2.26
N SER A 123 -5.09 -1.85 -3.37
CA SER A 123 -5.28 -0.41 -3.60
C SER A 123 -3.97 0.40 -3.48
N ALA A 124 -3.97 1.44 -2.64
CA ALA A 124 -2.81 2.29 -2.36
C ALA A 124 -1.56 1.50 -1.91
N GLY A 125 -1.74 0.36 -1.20
CA GLY A 125 -0.64 -0.52 -0.79
C GLY A 125 0.08 -1.15 -1.99
N THR A 126 -0.64 -1.50 -3.06
CA THR A 126 -0.03 -2.07 -4.27
C THR A 126 0.77 -1.03 -5.06
N LEU A 127 0.38 0.25 -5.01
CA LEU A 127 1.15 1.32 -5.64
C LEU A 127 2.52 1.50 -4.98
N MET A 128 2.59 1.33 -3.66
CA MET A 128 3.86 1.35 -2.93
C MET A 128 4.73 0.13 -3.26
N SER A 129 4.10 -1.03 -3.47
CA SER A 129 4.83 -2.28 -3.69
C SER A 129 5.46 -2.37 -5.08
N VAL A 130 4.78 -1.88 -6.12
CA VAL A 130 5.25 -2.04 -7.51
C VAL A 130 6.49 -1.20 -7.85
N VAL A 131 6.82 -0.20 -7.04
CA VAL A 131 7.98 0.70 -7.27
C VAL A 131 9.28 0.22 -6.63
N GLY A 132 9.27 -0.91 -5.92
CA GLY A 132 10.47 -1.54 -5.39
C GLY A 132 11.45 -1.91 -6.50
N GLU A 133 12.77 -1.84 -6.22
CA GLU A 133 13.82 -2.22 -7.17
C GLU A 133 13.78 -3.72 -7.49
N LYS A 134 13.46 -4.54 -6.48
CA LYS A 134 12.99 -5.93 -6.65
C LYS A 134 11.69 -6.09 -5.88
N ARG A 135 10.79 -6.88 -6.44
CA ARG A 135 9.44 -7.03 -5.92
C ARG A 135 9.13 -8.50 -5.73
N PHE A 136 8.78 -8.87 -4.52
CA PHE A 136 8.53 -10.24 -4.13
C PHE A 136 7.10 -10.41 -3.63
N ILE A 137 6.62 -11.65 -3.66
CA ILE A 137 5.33 -12.05 -3.09
C ILE A 137 5.47 -13.39 -2.37
N ARG A 138 4.87 -13.53 -1.19
CA ARG A 138 4.74 -14.81 -0.51
C ARG A 138 3.82 -15.76 -1.31
N PRO A 139 4.05 -17.09 -1.30
CA PRO A 139 3.26 -18.04 -2.08
C PRO A 139 1.75 -17.98 -1.84
N ASN A 140 1.32 -17.68 -0.63
CA ASN A 140 -0.10 -17.58 -0.25
C ASN A 140 -0.63 -16.14 -0.22
N ALA A 141 0.18 -15.15 -0.59
CA ALA A 141 -0.23 -13.75 -0.58
C ALA A 141 -1.03 -13.40 -1.84
N HIS A 142 -1.85 -12.37 -1.72
CA HIS A 142 -2.72 -11.89 -2.79
C HIS A 142 -2.59 -10.37 -2.95
N MET A 143 -2.76 -9.92 -4.18
CA MET A 143 -2.84 -8.49 -4.51
C MET A 143 -4.18 -8.15 -5.14
N LEU A 144 -4.68 -6.94 -4.86
CA LEU A 144 -5.86 -6.38 -5.51
C LEU A 144 -5.53 -4.98 -6.04
N ILE A 145 -5.58 -4.83 -7.36
CA ILE A 145 -5.46 -3.53 -8.02
C ILE A 145 -6.84 -3.09 -8.51
N HIS A 146 -7.19 -1.85 -8.28
CA HIS A 146 -8.47 -1.30 -8.69
C HIS A 146 -8.38 0.21 -8.99
N GLN A 147 -9.44 0.77 -9.56
CA GLN A 147 -9.55 2.20 -9.82
C GLN A 147 -9.65 3.01 -8.53
N LEU A 148 -9.39 4.32 -8.65
CA LEU A 148 -9.62 5.28 -7.56
C LEU A 148 -11.06 5.19 -7.07
N SER A 149 -11.23 5.06 -5.75
CA SER A 149 -12.50 5.22 -5.07
C SER A 149 -12.56 6.59 -4.42
N SER A 150 -13.61 7.35 -4.69
CA SER A 150 -13.79 8.71 -4.16
C SER A 150 -15.28 8.99 -3.96
N GLY A 151 -15.59 9.86 -3.00
CA GLY A 151 -16.89 10.47 -2.84
C GLY A 151 -16.81 11.98 -3.07
N CYS A 152 -17.85 12.60 -3.61
CA CYS A 152 -17.93 14.04 -3.72
C CYS A 152 -19.28 14.53 -3.18
N TRP A 153 -19.26 15.67 -2.53
CA TRP A 153 -20.42 16.37 -2.01
C TRP A 153 -20.16 17.86 -2.03
N GLY A 154 -21.09 18.65 -2.53
CA GLY A 154 -20.92 20.09 -2.56
C GLY A 154 -21.77 20.77 -3.62
N LYS A 155 -21.44 22.01 -3.97
CA LYS A 155 -22.04 22.74 -5.06
C LYS A 155 -21.59 22.18 -6.41
N MET A 156 -22.35 22.44 -7.47
CA MET A 156 -22.06 21.88 -8.79
C MET A 156 -20.61 22.12 -9.25
N ALA A 157 -20.09 23.32 -9.07
CA ALA A 157 -18.71 23.65 -9.46
C ALA A 157 -17.67 22.86 -8.64
N GLU A 158 -17.93 22.63 -7.34
CA GLU A 158 -17.05 21.83 -6.47
C GLU A 158 -17.03 20.36 -6.94
N ILE A 159 -18.19 19.80 -7.28
CA ILE A 159 -18.32 18.43 -7.82
C ILE A 159 -17.59 18.28 -9.16
N GLU A 160 -17.68 19.30 -10.05
CA GLU A 160 -16.95 19.31 -11.31
C GLU A 160 -15.44 19.34 -11.10
N ASP A 161 -14.96 20.11 -10.15
CA ASP A 161 -13.53 20.18 -9.82
C ASP A 161 -13.03 18.88 -9.18
N ASP A 162 -13.78 18.27 -8.27
CA ASP A 162 -13.49 16.94 -7.71
C ASP A 162 -13.40 15.88 -8.81
N PHE A 163 -14.34 15.91 -9.76
CA PHE A 163 -14.30 14.98 -10.90
C PHE A 163 -13.06 15.17 -11.79
N LYS A 164 -12.63 16.40 -12.03
CA LYS A 164 -11.38 16.69 -12.77
C LYS A 164 -10.16 16.19 -11.99
N ASN A 165 -10.11 16.47 -10.69
CA ASN A 165 -9.02 16.02 -9.82
C ASN A 165 -8.94 14.49 -9.77
N ASN A 166 -10.06 13.80 -9.63
CA ASN A 166 -10.13 12.34 -9.65
C ASN A 166 -9.63 11.74 -10.98
N LYS A 167 -9.90 12.39 -12.11
CA LYS A 167 -9.34 11.99 -13.42
C LYS A 167 -7.82 12.13 -13.46
N ILE A 168 -7.26 13.19 -12.88
CA ILE A 168 -5.80 13.39 -12.80
C ILE A 168 -5.17 12.29 -11.95
N LEU A 169 -5.74 11.99 -10.79
CA LEU A 169 -5.26 10.93 -9.91
C LEU A 169 -5.38 9.55 -10.55
N MET A 170 -6.51 9.27 -11.23
CA MET A 170 -6.68 8.01 -11.95
C MET A 170 -5.65 7.82 -13.07
N LYS A 171 -5.34 8.89 -13.79
CA LYS A 171 -4.28 8.89 -14.80
C LYS A 171 -2.92 8.56 -14.16
N LYS A 172 -2.60 9.15 -13.00
CA LYS A 172 -1.36 8.88 -12.27
C LYS A 172 -1.26 7.42 -11.82
N ILE A 173 -2.35 6.85 -11.30
CA ILE A 173 -2.43 5.43 -10.94
C ILE A 173 -2.13 4.54 -12.15
N MET A 174 -2.76 4.82 -13.29
CA MET A 174 -2.52 4.06 -14.52
C MET A 174 -1.07 4.19 -15.01
N GLU A 175 -0.47 5.39 -14.93
CA GLU A 175 0.93 5.62 -15.30
C GLU A 175 1.88 4.77 -14.45
N ILE A 176 1.66 4.71 -13.13
CA ILE A 176 2.46 3.89 -12.23
C ILE A 176 2.38 2.41 -12.63
N TYR A 177 1.18 1.83 -12.78
CA TYR A 177 1.09 0.43 -13.18
C TYR A 177 1.66 0.17 -14.59
N GLN A 178 1.55 1.11 -15.52
CA GLN A 178 2.14 0.98 -16.86
C GLN A 178 3.66 1.04 -16.85
N GLU A 179 4.26 1.77 -15.93
CA GLU A 179 5.72 1.87 -15.77
C GLU A 179 6.32 0.60 -15.17
N TYR A 180 5.63 0.01 -14.18
CA TYR A 180 6.18 -1.07 -13.35
C TYR A 180 5.60 -2.45 -13.61
N ALA A 181 4.47 -2.58 -14.30
CA ALA A 181 3.83 -3.87 -14.59
C ALA A 181 3.70 -4.12 -16.10
N ASN A 182 3.71 -5.38 -16.50
CA ASN A 182 3.52 -5.78 -17.90
C ASN A 182 2.05 -6.03 -18.21
N ILE A 183 1.23 -4.99 -18.08
CA ILE A 183 -0.21 -5.03 -18.39
C ILE A 183 -0.50 -4.12 -19.57
N PRO A 184 -1.02 -4.64 -20.71
CA PRO A 184 -1.41 -3.79 -21.83
C PRO A 184 -2.41 -2.70 -21.41
N LYS A 185 -2.21 -1.47 -21.85
CA LYS A 185 -2.98 -0.29 -21.42
C LYS A 185 -4.51 -0.47 -21.48
N LYS A 186 -5.01 -1.11 -22.56
CA LYS A 186 -6.44 -1.39 -22.69
C LYS A 186 -6.93 -2.38 -21.65
N GLN A 187 -6.14 -3.42 -21.37
CA GLN A 187 -6.46 -4.46 -20.39
C GLN A 187 -6.39 -3.88 -18.97
N LEU A 188 -5.40 -3.04 -18.65
CA LEU A 188 -5.28 -2.38 -17.35
C LEU A 188 -6.54 -1.57 -17.03
N GLY A 189 -7.05 -0.78 -17.99
CA GLY A 189 -8.27 -0.01 -17.79
C GLY A 189 -9.50 -0.87 -17.46
N GLU A 190 -9.60 -2.09 -18.04
CA GLU A 190 -10.69 -3.02 -17.71
C GLU A 190 -10.45 -3.71 -16.35
N ILE A 191 -9.24 -4.16 -16.08
CA ILE A 191 -8.87 -4.80 -14.79
C ILE A 191 -9.20 -3.88 -13.62
N LEU A 192 -8.82 -2.60 -13.71
CA LEU A 192 -9.01 -1.64 -12.62
C LEU A 192 -10.49 -1.33 -12.31
N LYS A 193 -11.44 -1.72 -13.16
CA LYS A 193 -12.88 -1.57 -12.88
C LYS A 193 -13.42 -2.62 -11.89
N HIS A 194 -12.64 -3.65 -11.60
CA HIS A 194 -13.07 -4.80 -10.82
C HIS A 194 -12.20 -4.97 -9.58
N ASP A 195 -12.84 -5.40 -8.47
CA ASP A 195 -12.17 -5.69 -7.21
C ASP A 195 -11.89 -7.21 -7.13
N LEU A 196 -10.87 -7.67 -7.86
CA LEU A 196 -10.50 -9.09 -7.91
C LEU A 196 -9.14 -9.30 -7.25
N TRP A 197 -9.08 -10.28 -6.37
CA TRP A 197 -7.83 -10.72 -5.76
C TRP A 197 -7.03 -11.59 -6.71
N TRP A 198 -5.77 -11.26 -6.90
CA TRP A 198 -4.82 -12.02 -7.70
C TRP A 198 -3.86 -12.79 -6.80
N ASP A 199 -3.74 -14.07 -7.08
CA ASP A 199 -2.75 -14.94 -6.44
C ASP A 199 -1.32 -14.61 -6.90
N ALA A 200 -0.33 -15.20 -6.24
CA ALA A 200 1.07 -14.98 -6.55
C ALA A 200 1.41 -15.30 -8.02
N LYS A 201 0.82 -16.36 -8.60
CA LYS A 201 1.04 -16.75 -10.00
C LYS A 201 0.53 -15.70 -10.98
N THR A 202 -0.63 -15.12 -10.71
CA THR A 202 -1.21 -14.05 -11.53
C THR A 202 -0.39 -12.76 -11.40
N CYS A 203 0.07 -12.43 -10.19
CA CYS A 203 0.93 -11.26 -9.96
C CYS A 203 2.27 -11.36 -10.71
N LEU A 204 2.90 -12.54 -10.71
CA LEU A 204 4.11 -12.83 -11.50
C LEU A 204 3.85 -12.71 -13.00
N LYS A 205 2.75 -13.29 -13.49
CA LYS A 205 2.37 -13.24 -14.91
C LYS A 205 2.27 -11.81 -15.44
N TYR A 206 1.70 -10.91 -14.66
CA TYR A 206 1.53 -9.51 -15.02
C TYR A 206 2.68 -8.60 -14.54
N GLN A 207 3.72 -9.20 -13.99
CA GLN A 207 4.89 -8.49 -13.48
C GLN A 207 4.56 -7.36 -12.48
N LEU A 208 3.53 -7.57 -11.64
CA LEU A 208 3.34 -6.75 -10.44
C LEU A 208 4.42 -7.06 -9.40
N VAL A 209 4.97 -8.27 -9.46
CA VAL A 209 6.11 -8.77 -8.69
C VAL A 209 7.05 -9.54 -9.60
N ASP A 210 8.31 -9.69 -9.19
CA ASP A 210 9.36 -10.31 -9.99
C ASP A 210 9.59 -11.78 -9.62
N GLU A 211 9.51 -12.11 -8.31
CA GLU A 211 9.85 -13.45 -7.80
C GLU A 211 8.99 -13.84 -6.59
N LEU A 212 8.94 -15.15 -6.29
CA LEU A 212 8.39 -15.64 -5.03
C LEU A 212 9.38 -15.40 -3.90
N TRP A 213 8.86 -15.01 -2.72
CA TRP A 213 9.63 -14.93 -1.48
C TRP A 213 9.46 -16.21 -0.68
N GLU A 214 10.42 -17.13 -0.79
CA GLU A 214 10.41 -18.42 -0.10
C GLU A 214 11.33 -18.43 1.14
N ASN A 215 12.15 -17.39 1.31
CA ASN A 215 13.04 -17.28 2.47
C ASN A 215 12.25 -16.97 3.75
N PRO A 216 12.71 -17.47 4.93
CA PRO A 216 12.07 -17.24 6.20
C PRO A 216 12.10 -15.77 6.63
#